data_7d04150f54b68b3367c6acd16ac43593
#
_entry.id   7d04150f54b68b3367c6acd16ac43593
#
_cell.length_a   1.000
_cell.length_b   1.000
_cell.length_c   1.000
_cell.angle_alpha   90.00
_cell.angle_beta   90.00
_cell.angle_gamma   90.00
#
_symmetry.space_group_name_H-M   'P 1'
#
loop_
_entity.id
_entity.type
_entity.pdbx_description
1 polymer ?
#
loop_
_entity_poly.entity_id
_entity_poly.type
_entity_poly.pdbx_seq_one_letter_code
_entity_poly.pdbx_strand_id
1 'polypeptide(L)'
;MGYFIGRLTGAVALALAASPVFALCADDKVTVTGDFGRATFTVDIADDDESRAQGLMFVEEMGTLEGMLFVYEAPRRATFWMRNTLIPLDMLFAAPDGEILSIHPDAIPLDETTIDGGTGVSHVLEINGGLAQRLGIAEGDVLQHPSFGDEALKPCG
;
A
#
# COMPACT_ATOMS: atom_id res chain seq x y z
N MET A 1 -9.56 77.55 -3.78
CA MET A 1 -10.61 76.53 -3.78
C MET A 1 -10.00 75.28 -4.46
N GLY A 2 -9.27 74.47 -3.71
CA GLY A 2 -8.51 73.29 -4.20
C GLY A 2 -9.13 72.00 -3.68
N TYR A 3 -9.62 71.17 -4.58
CA TYR A 3 -10.11 69.84 -4.21
C TYR A 3 -8.97 68.83 -4.22
N PHE A 4 -8.65 68.26 -3.03
CA PHE A 4 -7.77 67.10 -2.91
C PHE A 4 -8.58 65.83 -3.18
N ILE A 5 -8.26 65.14 -4.27
CA ILE A 5 -8.80 63.83 -4.57
C ILE A 5 -7.85 62.80 -3.97
N GLY A 6 -8.25 62.19 -2.83
CA GLY A 6 -7.52 61.10 -2.21
C GLY A 6 -7.71 59.81 -3.01
N ARG A 7 -6.63 59.20 -3.53
CA ARG A 7 -6.61 57.88 -4.13
C ARG A 7 -6.56 56.83 -3.01
N LEU A 8 -7.64 56.09 -2.83
CA LEU A 8 -7.65 54.83 -2.09
C LEU A 8 -7.00 53.74 -2.94
N THR A 9 -5.82 53.31 -2.59
CA THR A 9 -5.19 52.08 -3.10
C THR A 9 -5.69 50.92 -2.25
N GLY A 10 -6.67 50.17 -2.77
CA GLY A 10 -7.09 48.92 -2.14
C GLY A 10 -6.09 47.82 -2.44
N ALA A 11 -5.42 47.33 -1.40
CA ALA A 11 -4.59 46.12 -1.50
C ALA A 11 -5.52 44.89 -1.51
N VAL A 12 -5.59 44.20 -2.65
CA VAL A 12 -6.24 42.88 -2.75
C VAL A 12 -5.29 41.84 -2.16
N ALA A 13 -5.59 41.35 -0.98
CA ALA A 13 -4.88 40.20 -0.40
C ALA A 13 -5.36 38.91 -1.10
N LEU A 14 -4.49 38.31 -1.92
CA LEU A 14 -4.71 37.00 -2.53
C LEU A 14 -4.54 35.94 -1.43
N ALA A 15 -5.64 35.41 -0.89
CA ALA A 15 -5.61 34.28 0.01
C ALA A 15 -5.28 33.02 -0.80
N LEU A 16 -4.05 32.50 -0.66
CA LEU A 16 -3.70 31.16 -1.14
C LEU A 16 -4.50 30.13 -0.31
N ALA A 17 -5.54 29.57 -0.88
CA ALA A 17 -6.21 28.40 -0.33
C ALA A 17 -5.24 27.22 -0.42
N ALA A 18 -4.65 26.82 0.70
CA ALA A 18 -3.94 25.57 0.82
C ALA A 18 -4.95 24.44 0.61
N SER A 19 -4.90 23.76 -0.55
CA SER A 19 -5.65 22.54 -0.78
C SER A 19 -5.22 21.53 0.29
N PRO A 20 -6.15 20.80 0.94
CA PRO A 20 -5.76 19.72 1.84
C PRO A 20 -4.97 18.69 1.03
N VAL A 21 -3.70 18.55 1.34
CA VAL A 21 -2.92 17.39 0.92
C VAL A 21 -3.55 16.23 1.67
N PHE A 22 -4.41 15.46 1.00
CA PHE A 22 -4.86 14.19 1.57
C PHE A 22 -3.60 13.38 1.84
N ALA A 23 -3.37 13.05 3.11
CA ALA A 23 -2.25 12.21 3.50
C ALA A 23 -2.34 10.90 2.70
N LEU A 24 -1.40 10.70 1.76
CA LEU A 24 -1.28 9.46 1.00
C LEU A 24 -0.91 8.27 1.91
N CYS A 25 -0.59 8.56 3.15
CA CYS A 25 -0.20 7.63 4.17
C CYS A 25 -1.17 7.70 5.35
N ALA A 26 -1.78 6.56 5.62
CA ALA A 26 -2.54 6.28 6.83
C ALA A 26 -2.25 4.83 7.22
N ASP A 27 -2.44 4.48 8.48
CA ASP A 27 -2.12 3.15 8.99
C ASP A 27 -2.94 2.04 8.32
N ASP A 28 -4.08 2.38 7.73
CA ASP A 28 -4.96 1.47 6.99
C ASP A 28 -4.86 1.61 5.46
N LYS A 29 -3.80 2.28 4.95
CA LYS A 29 -3.64 2.53 3.51
C LYS A 29 -2.25 2.14 3.02
N VAL A 30 -2.22 1.31 1.98
CA VAL A 30 -1.00 1.04 1.19
C VAL A 30 -1.18 1.62 -0.21
N THR A 31 -0.22 2.41 -0.65
CA THR A 31 -0.18 2.90 -2.03
C THR A 31 0.94 2.17 -2.78
N VAL A 32 0.60 1.54 -3.90
CA VAL A 32 1.56 0.97 -4.86
C VAL A 32 1.80 2.00 -5.96
N THR A 33 3.06 2.27 -6.26
CA THR A 33 3.46 3.24 -7.29
C THR A 33 4.47 2.59 -8.24
N GLY A 34 4.24 2.73 -9.53
CA GLY A 34 5.10 2.21 -10.59
C GLY A 34 4.84 2.89 -11.93
N ASP A 35 5.30 2.29 -13.01
CA ASP A 35 5.08 2.81 -14.37
C ASP A 35 3.59 2.86 -14.76
N PHE A 36 2.76 2.01 -14.15
CA PHE A 36 1.29 2.02 -14.33
C PHE A 36 0.60 3.24 -13.70
N GLY A 37 1.33 4.01 -12.88
CA GLY A 37 0.82 5.12 -12.08
C GLY A 37 0.76 4.76 -10.59
N ARG A 38 -0.41 4.83 -9.97
CA ARG A 38 -0.59 4.45 -8.55
C ARG A 38 -1.93 3.80 -8.29
N ALA A 39 -1.97 2.90 -7.31
CA ALA A 39 -3.19 2.33 -6.74
C ALA A 39 -3.09 2.35 -5.22
N THR A 40 -4.17 2.75 -4.54
CA THR A 40 -4.24 2.77 -3.07
C THR A 40 -5.24 1.75 -2.59
N PHE A 41 -4.80 0.89 -1.68
CA PHE A 41 -5.58 -0.17 -1.06
C PHE A 41 -5.91 0.19 0.38
N THR A 42 -7.12 -0.13 0.82
CA THR A 42 -7.46 -0.16 2.25
C THR A 42 -7.05 -1.53 2.78
N VAL A 43 -6.27 -1.56 3.86
CA VAL A 43 -5.71 -2.81 4.35
C VAL A 43 -5.97 -3.01 5.85
N ASP A 44 -6.18 -4.27 6.21
CA ASP A 44 -5.96 -4.72 7.57
C ASP A 44 -4.48 -4.98 7.78
N ILE A 45 -3.97 -4.72 8.98
CA ILE A 45 -2.55 -4.91 9.32
C ILE A 45 -2.38 -6.21 10.09
N ALA A 46 -1.42 -7.03 9.64
CA ALA A 46 -0.99 -8.25 10.32
C ALA A 46 0.48 -8.05 10.78
N ASP A 47 0.67 -7.53 11.99
CA ASP A 47 1.97 -7.17 12.54
C ASP A 47 2.38 -7.96 13.79
N ASP A 48 1.51 -8.83 14.29
CA ASP A 48 1.80 -9.80 15.35
C ASP A 48 1.68 -11.25 14.85
N ASP A 49 2.13 -12.22 15.66
CA ASP A 49 2.16 -13.64 15.27
C ASP A 49 0.76 -14.23 15.05
N GLU A 50 -0.24 -13.80 15.81
CA GLU A 50 -1.62 -14.30 15.70
C GLU A 50 -2.28 -13.78 14.41
N SER A 51 -2.22 -12.48 14.17
CA SER A 51 -2.78 -11.85 12.97
C SER A 51 -2.09 -12.36 11.70
N ARG A 52 -0.75 -12.53 11.71
CA ARG A 52 -0.02 -13.13 10.59
C ARG A 52 -0.39 -14.61 10.36
N ALA A 53 -0.62 -15.37 11.44
CA ALA A 53 -0.99 -16.79 11.32
C ALA A 53 -2.43 -16.95 10.78
N GLN A 54 -3.33 -16.04 11.10
CA GLN A 54 -4.70 -16.02 10.59
C GLN A 54 -4.76 -15.52 9.15
N GLY A 55 -4.11 -14.38 8.83
CA GLY A 55 -4.20 -13.75 7.53
C GLY A 55 -5.64 -13.57 7.08
N LEU A 56 -5.92 -13.81 5.80
CA LEU A 56 -7.25 -13.73 5.19
C LEU A 56 -8.04 -15.05 5.24
N MET A 57 -7.75 -15.94 6.20
CA MET A 57 -8.52 -17.17 6.40
C MET A 57 -10.00 -16.85 6.66
N PHE A 58 -10.88 -17.64 6.03
CA PHE A 58 -12.34 -17.57 6.18
C PHE A 58 -12.99 -16.28 5.63
N VAL A 59 -12.25 -15.41 4.96
CA VAL A 59 -12.82 -14.26 4.23
C VAL A 59 -13.50 -14.79 2.97
N GLU A 60 -14.81 -14.55 2.84
CA GLU A 60 -15.62 -15.04 1.72
C GLU A 60 -15.56 -14.09 0.51
N GLU A 61 -15.41 -12.78 0.77
CA GLU A 61 -15.30 -11.74 -0.25
C GLU A 61 -14.49 -10.56 0.28
N MET A 62 -13.82 -9.84 -0.61
CA MET A 62 -13.02 -8.67 -0.30
C MET A 62 -13.26 -7.60 -1.37
N GLY A 63 -13.39 -6.34 -0.95
CA GLY A 63 -13.56 -5.21 -1.88
C GLY A 63 -12.41 -5.11 -2.89
N THR A 64 -12.67 -4.54 -4.06
CA THR A 64 -11.68 -4.51 -5.17
C THR A 64 -10.34 -3.89 -4.78
N LEU A 65 -10.36 -2.82 -3.98
CA LEU A 65 -9.16 -2.13 -3.49
C LEU A 65 -8.99 -2.33 -1.98
N GLU A 66 -9.33 -3.50 -1.49
CA GLU A 66 -9.04 -3.96 -0.14
C GLU A 66 -7.96 -5.03 -0.15
N GLY A 67 -7.31 -5.25 1.00
CA GLY A 67 -6.26 -6.22 1.15
C GLY A 67 -5.81 -6.38 2.59
N MET A 68 -4.68 -7.06 2.77
CA MET A 68 -4.01 -7.19 4.06
C MET A 68 -2.51 -6.92 3.90
N LEU A 69 -1.94 -6.13 4.80
CA LEU A 69 -0.51 -5.88 4.85
C LEU A 69 0.10 -6.64 6.02
N PHE A 70 0.95 -7.60 5.70
CA PHE A 70 1.79 -8.30 6.67
C PHE A 70 3.05 -7.48 6.92
N VAL A 71 3.38 -7.24 8.18
CA VAL A 71 4.56 -6.49 8.60
C VAL A 71 5.42 -7.41 9.48
N TYR A 72 6.70 -7.55 9.13
CA TYR A 72 7.69 -8.28 9.90
C TYR A 72 8.70 -7.33 10.52
N GLU A 73 9.12 -7.59 11.76
CA GLU A 73 10.08 -6.78 12.49
C GLU A 73 11.48 -6.73 11.84
N ALA A 74 11.82 -7.76 11.05
CA ALA A 74 13.09 -7.86 10.35
C ALA A 74 12.91 -8.59 9.01
N PRO A 75 13.74 -8.30 8.00
CA PRO A 75 13.72 -8.99 6.72
C PRO A 75 13.96 -10.50 6.91
N ARG A 76 13.19 -11.31 6.19
CA ARG A 76 13.22 -12.77 6.31
C ARG A 76 12.95 -13.44 4.96
N ARG A 77 13.08 -14.76 4.91
CA ARG A 77 12.45 -15.57 3.88
C ARG A 77 10.97 -15.69 4.22
N ALA A 78 10.10 -15.14 3.38
CA ALA A 78 8.66 -15.19 3.57
C ALA A 78 8.09 -16.41 2.84
N THR A 79 7.28 -17.20 3.56
CA THR A 79 6.56 -18.34 2.98
C THR A 79 5.11 -18.27 3.38
N PHE A 80 4.22 -18.54 2.43
CA PHE A 80 2.77 -18.50 2.58
C PHE A 80 2.13 -19.79 2.12
N TRP A 81 0.86 -19.90 2.31
CA TRP A 81 -0.05 -20.94 1.82
C TRP A 81 -1.46 -20.39 1.73
N MET A 82 -2.36 -21.10 1.06
CA MET A 82 -3.78 -20.70 0.95
C MET A 82 -4.69 -21.55 1.87
N ARG A 83 -4.14 -22.09 2.96
CA ARG A 83 -4.93 -22.86 3.93
C ARG A 83 -6.08 -22.02 4.46
N ASN A 84 -7.30 -22.56 4.43
CA ASN A 84 -8.55 -21.89 4.87
C ASN A 84 -8.82 -20.53 4.20
N THR A 85 -8.09 -20.17 3.16
CA THR A 85 -8.29 -18.95 2.38
C THR A 85 -9.24 -19.25 1.23
N LEU A 86 -10.40 -18.58 1.21
CA LEU A 86 -11.53 -18.94 0.34
C LEU A 86 -11.54 -18.16 -0.98
N ILE A 87 -10.78 -17.09 -1.07
CA ILE A 87 -10.69 -16.21 -2.24
C ILE A 87 -9.31 -16.29 -2.87
N PRO A 88 -9.17 -16.15 -4.21
CA PRO A 88 -7.87 -16.09 -4.86
C PRO A 88 -7.15 -14.78 -4.49
N LEU A 89 -5.83 -14.84 -4.30
CA LEU A 89 -5.02 -13.70 -3.88
C LEU A 89 -3.80 -13.52 -4.79
N ASP A 90 -3.42 -12.25 -5.02
CA ASP A 90 -2.08 -11.88 -5.44
C ASP A 90 -1.28 -11.51 -4.19
N MET A 91 -0.05 -12.03 -4.06
CA MET A 91 0.86 -11.74 -2.96
C MET A 91 2.05 -10.95 -3.47
N LEU A 92 2.22 -9.72 -2.99
CA LEU A 92 3.31 -8.81 -3.35
C LEU A 92 4.33 -8.79 -2.22
N PHE A 93 5.50 -9.37 -2.44
CA PHE A 93 6.57 -9.48 -1.44
C PHE A 93 7.51 -8.29 -1.56
N ALA A 94 7.70 -7.51 -0.49
CA ALA A 94 8.44 -6.27 -0.51
C ALA A 94 9.63 -6.25 0.47
N ALA A 95 10.68 -5.56 0.07
CA ALA A 95 11.88 -5.26 0.84
C ALA A 95 11.61 -4.18 1.92
N PRO A 96 12.54 -3.94 2.87
CA PRO A 96 12.40 -2.91 3.91
C PRO A 96 12.17 -1.49 3.37
N ASP A 97 12.66 -1.21 2.18
CA ASP A 97 12.50 0.10 1.51
C ASP A 97 11.19 0.22 0.69
N GLY A 98 10.40 -0.84 0.65
CA GLY A 98 9.12 -0.89 -0.04
C GLY A 98 9.18 -1.40 -1.48
N GLU A 99 10.37 -1.70 -2.03
CA GLU A 99 10.48 -2.28 -3.38
C GLU A 99 9.84 -3.67 -3.44
N ILE A 100 8.99 -3.92 -4.43
CA ILE A 100 8.40 -5.24 -4.69
C ILE A 100 9.49 -6.14 -5.28
N LEU A 101 9.90 -7.16 -4.51
CA LEU A 101 10.93 -8.13 -4.88
C LEU A 101 10.37 -9.25 -5.76
N SER A 102 9.14 -9.68 -5.49
CA SER A 102 8.46 -10.72 -6.26
C SER A 102 6.94 -10.63 -6.09
N ILE A 103 6.22 -11.17 -7.05
CA ILE A 103 4.76 -11.28 -7.03
C ILE A 103 4.38 -12.74 -7.28
N HIS A 104 3.56 -13.32 -6.40
CA HIS A 104 2.87 -14.58 -6.66
C HIS A 104 1.43 -14.27 -7.07
N PRO A 105 1.09 -14.40 -8.36
CA PRO A 105 -0.23 -14.01 -8.84
C PRO A 105 -1.23 -15.15 -8.66
N ASP A 106 -2.49 -14.79 -8.43
CA ASP A 106 -3.68 -15.63 -8.51
C ASP A 106 -3.55 -16.97 -7.73
N ALA A 107 -3.05 -16.86 -6.49
CA ALA A 107 -2.91 -18.00 -5.58
C ALA A 107 -4.24 -18.74 -5.42
N ILE A 108 -4.20 -20.06 -5.55
CA ILE A 108 -5.39 -20.90 -5.61
C ILE A 108 -5.99 -21.09 -4.20
N PRO A 109 -7.29 -20.77 -4.00
CA PRO A 109 -7.94 -20.97 -2.71
C PRO A 109 -7.78 -22.42 -2.20
N LEU A 110 -7.57 -22.55 -0.87
CA LEU A 110 -7.44 -23.82 -0.16
C LEU A 110 -6.20 -24.67 -0.54
N ASP A 111 -5.33 -24.20 -1.41
CA ASP A 111 -4.08 -24.88 -1.73
C ASP A 111 -3.07 -24.68 -0.56
N GLU A 112 -2.60 -25.79 0.00
CA GLU A 112 -1.62 -25.79 1.09
C GLU A 112 -0.16 -25.91 0.58
N THR A 113 0.05 -25.89 -0.73
CA THR A 113 1.39 -25.83 -1.32
C THR A 113 2.09 -24.56 -0.88
N THR A 114 3.35 -24.70 -0.44
CA THR A 114 4.14 -23.55 0.01
C THR A 114 4.38 -22.57 -1.15
N ILE A 115 3.99 -21.32 -0.93
CA ILE A 115 4.33 -20.18 -1.77
C ILE A 115 5.57 -19.52 -1.18
N ASP A 116 6.66 -19.49 -1.94
CA ASP A 116 7.94 -18.92 -1.51
C ASP A 116 8.10 -17.51 -2.09
N GLY A 117 8.04 -16.51 -1.23
CA GLY A 117 8.26 -15.10 -1.59
C GLY A 117 9.72 -14.69 -1.67
N GLY A 118 10.67 -15.63 -1.40
CA GLY A 118 12.10 -15.33 -1.41
C GLY A 118 12.61 -14.75 -0.09
N THR A 119 13.85 -14.24 -0.14
CA THR A 119 14.58 -13.67 1.02
C THR A 119 14.57 -12.15 0.98
N GLY A 120 14.83 -11.51 2.12
CA GLY A 120 14.88 -10.04 2.23
C GLY A 120 13.50 -9.38 2.34
N VAL A 121 12.44 -10.18 2.53
CA VAL A 121 11.07 -9.68 2.62
C VAL A 121 10.79 -9.16 4.03
N SER A 122 10.33 -7.94 4.14
CA SER A 122 9.86 -7.31 5.39
C SER A 122 8.36 -7.07 5.41
N HIS A 123 7.74 -6.94 4.23
CA HIS A 123 6.30 -6.71 4.11
C HIS A 123 5.72 -7.58 2.98
N VAL A 124 4.46 -7.97 3.15
CA VAL A 124 3.70 -8.65 2.09
C VAL A 124 2.33 -8.01 1.98
N LEU A 125 1.97 -7.57 0.79
CA LEU A 125 0.62 -7.07 0.50
C LEU A 125 -0.16 -8.16 -0.22
N GLU A 126 -1.24 -8.62 0.41
CA GLU A 126 -2.24 -9.51 -0.21
C GLU A 126 -3.40 -8.67 -0.75
N ILE A 127 -3.74 -8.88 -2.01
CA ILE A 127 -4.86 -8.25 -2.72
C ILE A 127 -5.64 -9.30 -3.51
N ASN A 128 -6.80 -8.93 -4.05
CA ASN A 128 -7.60 -9.84 -4.89
C ASN A 128 -6.80 -10.45 -6.04
N GLY A 129 -6.97 -11.73 -6.28
CA GLY A 129 -6.28 -12.49 -7.33
C GLY A 129 -6.47 -11.90 -8.73
N GLY A 130 -5.36 -11.84 -9.48
CA GLY A 130 -5.29 -11.26 -10.83
C GLY A 130 -5.37 -9.73 -10.87
N LEU A 131 -5.47 -9.05 -9.72
CA LEU A 131 -5.60 -7.60 -9.68
C LEU A 131 -4.28 -6.89 -10.00
N ALA A 132 -3.15 -7.42 -9.55
CA ALA A 132 -1.83 -6.88 -9.86
C ALA A 132 -1.62 -6.81 -11.38
N GLN A 133 -1.92 -7.89 -12.09
CA GLN A 133 -1.83 -7.93 -13.56
C GLN A 133 -2.77 -6.91 -14.23
N ARG A 134 -4.03 -6.83 -13.77
CA ARG A 134 -5.01 -5.90 -14.35
C ARG A 134 -4.63 -4.43 -14.16
N LEU A 135 -3.97 -4.09 -13.07
CA LEU A 135 -3.48 -2.74 -12.79
C LEU A 135 -2.13 -2.45 -13.45
N GLY A 136 -1.37 -3.48 -13.80
CA GLY A 136 -0.02 -3.35 -14.34
C GLY A 136 1.06 -3.21 -13.26
N ILE A 137 0.78 -3.68 -12.04
CA ILE A 137 1.77 -3.75 -10.94
C ILE A 137 2.81 -4.81 -11.28
N ALA A 138 4.09 -4.47 -11.09
CA ALA A 138 5.23 -5.31 -11.44
C ALA A 138 6.30 -5.32 -10.33
N GLU A 139 7.22 -6.27 -10.42
CA GLU A 139 8.44 -6.28 -9.62
C GLU A 139 9.24 -4.99 -9.88
N GLY A 140 9.79 -4.40 -8.84
CA GLY A 140 10.46 -3.10 -8.86
C GLY A 140 9.53 -1.90 -8.59
N ASP A 141 8.21 -2.09 -8.63
CA ASP A 141 7.26 -1.07 -8.13
C ASP A 141 7.39 -0.92 -6.61
N VAL A 142 6.89 0.18 -6.05
CA VAL A 142 7.14 0.54 -4.66
C VAL A 142 5.84 0.63 -3.86
N LEU A 143 5.82 -0.06 -2.73
CA LEU A 143 4.81 0.09 -1.68
C LEU A 143 5.13 1.32 -0.82
N GLN A 144 4.12 2.10 -0.48
CA GLN A 144 4.21 3.23 0.43
C GLN A 144 3.24 3.02 1.59
N HIS A 145 3.76 2.97 2.82
CA HIS A 145 3.02 2.83 4.07
C HIS A 145 3.89 3.31 5.25
N PRO A 146 3.30 3.82 6.36
CA PRO A 146 4.07 4.27 7.52
C PRO A 146 5.03 3.24 8.11
N SER A 147 4.71 1.95 8.04
CA SER A 147 5.54 0.86 8.61
C SER A 147 6.90 0.67 7.95
N PHE A 148 7.14 1.21 6.75
CA PHE A 148 8.46 1.19 6.12
C PHE A 148 9.45 2.16 6.76
N GLY A 149 8.96 3.16 7.52
CA GLY A 149 9.80 4.11 8.25
C GLY A 149 10.73 4.92 7.36
N ASP A 150 11.93 5.20 7.89
CA ASP A 150 12.91 6.09 7.24
C ASP A 150 13.65 5.44 6.05
N GLU A 151 13.60 4.11 5.92
CA GLU A 151 14.24 3.38 4.81
C GLU A 151 13.40 3.38 3.53
N ALA A 152 12.15 3.85 3.60
CA ALA A 152 11.20 3.82 2.50
C ALA A 152 11.69 4.58 1.26
N LEU A 153 11.65 3.95 0.08
CA LEU A 153 11.87 4.62 -1.23
C LEU A 153 10.80 5.70 -1.50
N LYS A 154 9.61 5.53 -0.93
CA LYS A 154 8.50 6.48 -0.95
C LYS A 154 8.08 6.76 0.49
N PRO A 155 8.77 7.66 1.21
CA PRO A 155 8.43 7.96 2.59
C PRO A 155 7.05 8.61 2.71
N CYS A 156 6.43 8.39 3.86
CA CYS A 156 5.25 9.12 4.31
C CYS A 156 5.71 10.45 4.91
N GLY A 157 5.82 11.47 4.07
CA GLY A 157 6.30 12.80 4.45
C GLY A 157 5.21 13.72 4.96
#